data_83988f8fb6d13d2eee48eac9788b3eb5
#
_entry.id   83988f8fb6d13d2eee48eac9788b3eb5
#
_cell.length_a   1.000
_cell.length_b   1.000
_cell.length_c   1.000
_cell.angle_alpha   90.00
_cell.angle_beta   90.00
_cell.angle_gamma   90.00
#
_symmetry.space_group_name_H-M   'P 1'
#
loop_
_entity.id
_entity.type
_entity.pdbx_description
1 polymer ?
#
loop_
_entity_poly.entity_id
_entity_poly.type
_entity_poly.pdbx_seq_one_letter_code
_entity_poly.pdbx_strand_id
1 'polypeptide(L)'
;MSDYLLEAKDVAMHFGGVKALDGVDFRLRKGELRCLLGPNGAGKTTFFRCLTGTHKPTRGRILFKGADIAGKERYDIARAGMGVKTQVPSLFDGLTAHENLWLALRTVKSAAEREARIADAMERVGVSALRSGVLGRMAHGQRQLVELAMVVASDPDLVLLDEPAAGMTDVEVDRLASIIRDLNRTHTVVVVEHDMHFIRMIADQVTVFHQGRILVEGHVERILADQTVRDVYLGKKHV
;
A
#
# COMPACT_ATOMS: atom_id res chain seq x y z
N MET A 1 2.93 -12.61 -22.69
CA MET A 1 3.24 -11.66 -21.60
C MET A 1 2.34 -12.03 -20.45
N SER A 2 2.78 -11.98 -19.21
CA SER A 2 1.92 -12.29 -18.05
C SER A 2 0.82 -11.22 -17.95
N ASP A 3 -0.43 -11.64 -17.71
CA ASP A 3 -1.58 -10.75 -17.49
C ASP A 3 -1.51 -10.06 -16.12
N TYR A 4 -0.49 -10.39 -15.32
CA TYR A 4 -0.31 -9.89 -13.97
C TYR A 4 0.79 -8.83 -13.89
N LEU A 5 0.47 -7.73 -13.20
CA LEU A 5 1.42 -6.65 -12.90
C LEU A 5 2.42 -7.08 -11.83
N LEU A 6 1.94 -7.83 -10.82
CA LEU A 6 2.74 -8.35 -9.71
C LEU A 6 2.42 -9.83 -9.50
N GLU A 7 3.45 -10.66 -9.37
CA GLU A 7 3.34 -12.08 -9.01
C GLU A 7 4.33 -12.42 -7.91
N ALA A 8 3.86 -13.04 -6.85
CA ALA A 8 4.70 -13.70 -5.84
C ALA A 8 4.50 -15.21 -6.00
N LYS A 9 5.61 -15.98 -6.01
CA LYS A 9 5.60 -17.43 -6.18
C LYS A 9 6.40 -18.08 -5.06
N ASP A 10 5.73 -18.88 -4.24
CA ASP A 10 6.30 -19.63 -3.11
C ASP A 10 7.15 -18.74 -2.18
N VAL A 11 6.66 -17.51 -1.90
CA VAL A 11 7.40 -16.54 -1.08
C VAL A 11 7.38 -16.97 0.39
N ALA A 12 8.56 -17.20 0.95
CA ALA A 12 8.74 -17.49 2.36
C ALA A 12 9.70 -16.49 3.01
N MET A 13 9.44 -16.15 4.29
CA MET A 13 10.31 -15.31 5.09
C MET A 13 10.41 -15.85 6.50
N HIS A 14 11.63 -16.21 6.89
CA HIS A 14 11.92 -16.77 8.21
C HIS A 14 12.82 -15.83 9.01
N PHE A 15 12.47 -15.59 10.25
CA PHE A 15 13.28 -14.85 11.22
C PHE A 15 13.71 -15.81 12.32
N GLY A 16 14.95 -16.33 12.24
CA GLY A 16 15.37 -17.42 13.13
C GLY A 16 14.45 -18.64 12.99
N GLY A 17 13.81 -19.05 14.08
CA GLY A 17 12.85 -20.18 14.10
C GLY A 17 11.42 -19.81 13.70
N VAL A 18 11.10 -18.52 13.48
CA VAL A 18 9.74 -18.05 13.18
C VAL A 18 9.52 -17.96 11.68
N LYS A 19 8.52 -18.67 11.17
CA LYS A 19 8.06 -18.58 9.78
C LYS A 19 7.03 -17.45 9.66
N ALA A 20 7.48 -16.25 9.37
CA ALA A 20 6.60 -15.10 9.19
C ALA A 20 5.81 -15.15 7.88
N LEU A 21 6.40 -15.76 6.82
CA LEU A 21 5.72 -16.19 5.60
C LEU A 21 6.14 -17.62 5.28
N ASP A 22 5.19 -18.44 4.82
CA ASP A 22 5.41 -19.87 4.56
C ASP A 22 4.75 -20.30 3.24
N GLY A 23 5.36 -19.90 2.11
CA GLY A 23 4.91 -20.27 0.77
C GLY A 23 3.69 -19.45 0.30
N VAL A 24 3.85 -18.12 0.20
CA VAL A 24 2.81 -17.23 -0.31
C VAL A 24 2.85 -17.19 -1.83
N ASP A 25 1.74 -17.59 -2.46
CA ASP A 25 1.43 -17.38 -3.87
C ASP A 25 0.41 -16.25 -4.01
N PHE A 26 0.76 -15.17 -4.70
CA PHE A 26 -0.08 -14.00 -4.87
C PHE A 26 0.00 -13.47 -6.28
N ARG A 27 -1.12 -13.01 -6.83
CA ARG A 27 -1.19 -12.44 -8.18
C ARG A 27 -2.08 -11.21 -8.18
N LEU A 28 -1.60 -10.16 -8.84
CA LEU A 28 -2.30 -8.88 -8.96
C LEU A 28 -2.34 -8.45 -10.43
N ARG A 29 -3.53 -8.16 -10.93
CA ARG A 29 -3.71 -7.66 -12.29
C ARG A 29 -3.49 -6.15 -12.35
N LYS A 30 -3.13 -5.64 -13.52
CA LYS A 30 -3.07 -4.18 -13.74
C LYS A 30 -4.46 -3.57 -13.58
N GLY A 31 -4.54 -2.43 -12.89
CA GLY A 31 -5.77 -1.71 -12.60
C GLY A 31 -6.61 -2.29 -11.45
N GLU A 32 -6.16 -3.36 -10.82
CA GLU A 32 -6.86 -3.97 -9.69
C GLU A 32 -6.64 -3.19 -8.39
N LEU A 33 -7.71 -3.08 -7.56
CA LEU A 33 -7.60 -2.69 -6.17
C LEU A 33 -7.75 -3.94 -5.29
N ARG A 34 -6.68 -4.27 -4.57
CA ARG A 34 -6.62 -5.44 -3.70
C ARG A 34 -6.34 -5.05 -2.26
N CYS A 35 -7.19 -5.51 -1.33
CA CYS A 35 -6.91 -5.40 0.09
C CYS A 35 -6.28 -6.67 0.66
N LEU A 36 -5.21 -6.49 1.44
CA LEU A 36 -4.59 -7.56 2.21
C LEU A 36 -5.12 -7.49 3.65
N LEU A 37 -5.92 -8.46 4.01
CA LEU A 37 -6.64 -8.56 5.28
C LEU A 37 -6.02 -9.67 6.15
N GLY A 38 -6.12 -9.57 7.47
CA GLY A 38 -5.64 -10.61 8.39
C GLY A 38 -5.36 -10.04 9.78
N PRO A 39 -5.39 -10.86 10.84
CA PRO A 39 -5.08 -10.42 12.20
C PRO A 39 -3.63 -9.94 12.33
N ASN A 40 -3.30 -9.34 13.47
CA ASN A 40 -1.92 -8.99 13.80
C ASN A 40 -1.06 -10.25 13.82
N GLY A 41 0.15 -10.16 13.24
CA GLY A 41 1.05 -11.32 13.13
C GLY A 41 0.71 -12.31 11.99
N ALA A 42 -0.33 -12.06 11.19
CA ALA A 42 -0.71 -12.93 10.06
C ALA A 42 0.31 -12.99 8.91
N GLY A 43 1.28 -12.06 8.86
CA GLY A 43 2.31 -12.00 7.82
C GLY A 43 2.14 -10.85 6.82
N LYS A 44 1.05 -10.06 6.86
CA LYS A 44 0.76 -8.96 5.92
C LYS A 44 1.91 -7.96 5.78
N THR A 45 2.35 -7.37 6.89
CA THR A 45 3.46 -6.40 6.91
C THR A 45 4.78 -7.03 6.46
N THR A 46 5.01 -8.31 6.78
CA THR A 46 6.20 -9.02 6.30
C THR A 46 6.15 -9.20 4.78
N PHE A 47 4.99 -9.60 4.24
CA PHE A 47 4.78 -9.70 2.79
C PHE A 47 4.96 -8.33 2.11
N PHE A 48 4.33 -7.29 2.63
CA PHE A 48 4.51 -5.91 2.16
C PHE A 48 6.00 -5.50 2.13
N ARG A 49 6.75 -5.81 3.21
CA ARG A 49 8.19 -5.53 3.28
C ARG A 49 9.02 -6.33 2.29
N CYS A 50 8.59 -7.54 1.91
CA CYS A 50 9.21 -8.30 0.83
C CYS A 50 8.93 -7.66 -0.54
N LEU A 51 7.71 -7.18 -0.79
CA LEU A 51 7.34 -6.49 -2.03
C LEU A 51 8.13 -5.19 -2.21
N THR A 52 8.37 -4.46 -1.12
CA THR A 52 9.04 -3.15 -1.14
C THR A 52 10.56 -3.21 -1.03
N GLY A 53 11.15 -4.42 -1.02
CA GLY A 53 12.60 -4.60 -0.91
C GLY A 53 13.18 -4.31 0.48
N THR A 54 12.33 -4.08 1.49
CA THR A 54 12.78 -3.91 2.88
C THR A 54 13.30 -5.21 3.47
N HIS A 55 12.73 -6.34 3.03
CA HIS A 55 13.19 -7.68 3.38
C HIS A 55 13.42 -8.50 2.12
N LYS A 56 14.56 -9.19 2.07
CA LYS A 56 14.82 -10.20 1.06
C LYS A 56 14.14 -11.50 1.48
N PRO A 57 13.23 -12.06 0.69
CA PRO A 57 12.61 -13.35 1.00
C PRO A 57 13.67 -14.45 1.21
N THR A 58 13.40 -15.36 2.15
CA THR A 58 14.26 -16.54 2.38
C THR A 58 14.16 -17.52 1.20
N ARG A 59 12.96 -17.58 0.57
CA ARG A 59 12.65 -18.42 -0.59
C ARG A 59 11.59 -17.77 -1.44
N GLY A 60 11.49 -18.21 -2.70
CA GLY A 60 10.49 -17.77 -3.65
C GLY A 60 10.96 -16.62 -4.54
N ARG A 61 10.06 -16.15 -5.39
CA ARG A 61 10.30 -15.06 -6.35
C ARG A 61 9.18 -14.03 -6.28
N ILE A 62 9.54 -12.80 -6.58
CA ILE A 62 8.56 -11.70 -6.70
C ILE A 62 8.81 -11.03 -8.05
N LEU A 63 7.85 -11.17 -8.96
CA LEU A 63 7.93 -10.61 -10.30
C LEU A 63 7.06 -9.34 -10.38
N PHE A 64 7.65 -8.23 -10.73
CA PHE A 64 6.94 -6.98 -11.03
C PHE A 64 7.17 -6.62 -12.50
N LYS A 65 6.08 -6.48 -13.28
CA LYS A 65 6.17 -6.32 -14.75
C LYS A 65 7.02 -7.40 -15.43
N GLY A 66 6.96 -8.63 -14.90
CA GLY A 66 7.75 -9.77 -15.38
C GLY A 66 9.22 -9.81 -14.95
N ALA A 67 9.75 -8.75 -14.31
CA ALA A 67 11.12 -8.72 -13.80
C ALA A 67 11.16 -9.15 -12.33
N ASP A 68 12.12 -10.00 -11.96
CA ASP A 68 12.32 -10.42 -10.57
C ASP A 68 12.86 -9.26 -9.73
N ILE A 69 12.12 -8.91 -8.67
CA ILE A 69 12.47 -7.85 -7.72
C ILE A 69 12.85 -8.38 -6.33
N ALA A 70 12.85 -9.70 -6.13
CA ALA A 70 13.17 -10.30 -4.84
C ALA A 70 14.60 -9.95 -4.40
N GLY A 71 14.72 -9.20 -3.30
CA GLY A 71 15.99 -8.73 -2.76
C GLY A 71 16.65 -7.59 -3.52
N LYS A 72 15.94 -6.92 -4.44
CA LYS A 72 16.40 -5.64 -4.99
C LYS A 72 16.28 -4.53 -3.96
N GLU A 73 17.09 -3.51 -4.11
CA GLU A 73 17.06 -2.31 -3.28
C GLU A 73 15.74 -1.53 -3.48
N ARG A 74 15.25 -0.91 -2.41
CA ARG A 74 14.01 -0.10 -2.42
C ARG A 74 13.99 0.95 -3.52
N TYR A 75 15.12 1.56 -3.80
CA TYR A 75 15.29 2.55 -4.85
C TYR A 75 15.06 1.98 -6.26
N ASP A 76 15.55 0.78 -6.55
CA ASP A 76 15.36 0.12 -7.84
C ASP A 76 13.89 -0.27 -8.04
N ILE A 77 13.23 -0.72 -6.97
CA ILE A 77 11.81 -1.06 -6.97
C ILE A 77 10.96 0.19 -7.23
N ALA A 78 11.27 1.30 -6.56
CA ALA A 78 10.58 2.57 -6.79
C ALA A 78 10.75 3.05 -8.25
N ARG A 79 11.96 2.94 -8.80
CA ARG A 79 12.23 3.28 -10.20
C ARG A 79 11.52 2.37 -11.20
N ALA A 80 11.25 1.13 -10.84
CA ALA A 80 10.47 0.22 -11.67
C ALA A 80 8.99 0.62 -11.76
N GLY A 81 8.53 1.58 -10.94
CA GLY A 81 7.17 2.11 -10.94
C GLY A 81 6.32 1.66 -9.75
N MET A 82 6.93 1.37 -8.61
CA MET A 82 6.21 1.03 -7.37
C MET A 82 6.27 2.20 -6.39
N GLY A 83 5.13 2.82 -6.12
CA GLY A 83 4.97 3.85 -5.09
C GLY A 83 4.55 3.24 -3.76
N VAL A 84 5.18 3.65 -2.68
CA VAL A 84 4.99 3.03 -1.36
C VAL A 84 4.71 4.08 -0.31
N LYS A 85 3.57 3.94 0.38
CA LYS A 85 3.27 4.64 1.63
C LYS A 85 3.35 3.64 2.77
N THR A 86 4.31 3.86 3.67
CA THR A 86 4.52 3.00 4.84
C THR A 86 3.73 3.50 6.05
N GLN A 87 3.53 2.65 7.06
CA GLN A 87 2.85 3.00 8.30
C GLN A 87 3.54 4.17 9.04
N VAL A 88 4.87 4.22 9.02
CA VAL A 88 5.63 5.36 9.57
C VAL A 88 5.88 6.36 8.44
N PRO A 89 5.34 7.60 8.54
CA PRO A 89 5.50 8.61 7.51
C PRO A 89 6.96 8.95 7.21
N SER A 90 7.28 9.05 5.92
CA SER A 90 8.61 9.48 5.45
C SER A 90 8.56 10.94 5.00
N LEU A 91 8.37 11.85 5.96
CA LEU A 91 8.16 13.27 5.75
C LEU A 91 9.24 14.10 6.42
N PHE A 92 9.57 15.25 5.83
CA PHE A 92 10.46 16.25 6.42
C PHE A 92 9.63 17.33 7.11
N ASP A 93 9.54 17.25 8.42
CA ASP A 93 8.68 18.08 9.26
C ASP A 93 8.99 19.58 9.17
N GLY A 94 10.24 19.94 8.94
CA GLY A 94 10.68 21.34 8.80
C GLY A 94 10.37 21.96 7.43
N LEU A 95 9.91 21.18 6.47
CA LEU A 95 9.62 21.63 5.12
C LEU A 95 8.10 21.77 4.88
N THR A 96 7.74 22.58 3.89
CA THR A 96 6.36 22.69 3.41
C THR A 96 5.91 21.43 2.66
N ALA A 97 4.60 21.27 2.46
CA ALA A 97 4.06 20.20 1.63
C ALA A 97 4.66 20.23 0.21
N HIS A 98 4.74 21.42 -0.40
CA HIS A 98 5.35 21.59 -1.70
C HIS A 98 6.81 21.10 -1.74
N GLU A 99 7.63 21.50 -0.76
CA GLU A 99 9.05 21.12 -0.71
C GLU A 99 9.22 19.60 -0.52
N ASN A 100 8.35 18.96 0.26
CA ASN A 100 8.34 17.50 0.40
C ASN A 100 8.05 16.80 -0.94
N LEU A 101 7.02 17.25 -1.69
CA LEU A 101 6.71 16.71 -3.00
C LEU A 101 7.85 17.01 -4.01
N TRP A 102 8.45 18.19 -3.92
CA TRP A 102 9.59 18.56 -4.77
C TRP A 102 10.78 17.61 -4.54
N LEU A 103 11.08 17.26 -3.28
CA LEU A 103 12.14 16.29 -2.94
C LEU A 103 11.82 14.89 -3.49
N ALA A 104 10.57 14.44 -3.42
CA ALA A 104 10.15 13.18 -4.00
C ALA A 104 10.39 13.13 -5.52
N LEU A 105 10.20 14.27 -6.20
CA LEU A 105 10.37 14.42 -7.65
C LEU A 105 11.74 14.98 -8.08
N ARG A 106 12.76 14.99 -7.20
CA ARG A 106 14.09 15.58 -7.51
C ARG A 106 14.78 14.98 -8.74
N THR A 107 14.40 13.78 -9.16
CA THR A 107 14.94 13.11 -10.35
C THR A 107 14.28 13.57 -11.65
N VAL A 108 13.14 14.25 -11.60
CA VAL A 108 12.48 14.86 -12.77
C VAL A 108 13.29 16.07 -13.19
N LYS A 109 13.88 16.03 -14.39
CA LYS A 109 14.82 17.05 -14.87
C LYS A 109 14.14 18.38 -15.17
N SER A 110 12.96 18.36 -15.78
CA SER A 110 12.20 19.56 -16.13
C SER A 110 11.54 20.17 -14.89
N ALA A 111 11.86 21.43 -14.60
CA ALA A 111 11.22 22.16 -13.51
C ALA A 111 9.70 22.35 -13.76
N ALA A 112 9.32 22.66 -15.00
CA ALA A 112 7.91 22.83 -15.36
C ALA A 112 7.12 21.51 -15.22
N GLU A 113 7.70 20.40 -15.66
CA GLU A 113 7.08 19.06 -15.48
C GLU A 113 6.93 18.71 -14.01
N ARG A 114 7.97 18.95 -13.20
CA ARG A 114 7.93 18.71 -11.75
C ARG A 114 6.83 19.52 -11.08
N GLU A 115 6.72 20.81 -11.37
CA GLU A 115 5.66 21.66 -10.81
C GLU A 115 4.26 21.21 -11.24
N ALA A 116 4.09 20.81 -12.50
CA ALA A 116 2.82 20.27 -12.99
C ALA A 116 2.42 19.00 -12.26
N ARG A 117 3.36 18.05 -12.04
CA ARG A 117 3.12 16.81 -11.29
C ARG A 117 2.81 17.08 -9.82
N ILE A 118 3.47 18.05 -9.19
CA ILE A 118 3.17 18.46 -7.82
C ILE A 118 1.74 19.00 -7.72
N ALA A 119 1.36 19.90 -8.62
CA ALA A 119 0.04 20.51 -8.63
C ALA A 119 -1.05 19.44 -8.85
N ASP A 120 -0.90 18.58 -9.85
CA ASP A 120 -1.82 17.47 -10.15
C ASP A 120 -1.99 16.53 -8.96
N ALA A 121 -0.90 16.05 -8.36
CA ALA A 121 -0.95 15.14 -7.23
C ALA A 121 -1.63 15.77 -6.01
N MET A 122 -1.35 17.04 -5.71
CA MET A 122 -1.98 17.76 -4.62
C MET A 122 -3.48 17.99 -4.87
N GLU A 123 -3.88 18.23 -6.11
CA GLU A 123 -5.28 18.35 -6.49
C GLU A 123 -6.02 17.03 -6.37
N ARG A 124 -5.48 15.95 -6.94
CA ARG A 124 -6.07 14.59 -6.88
C ARG A 124 -6.29 14.09 -5.46
N VAL A 125 -5.38 14.41 -4.55
CA VAL A 125 -5.49 14.07 -3.13
C VAL A 125 -6.28 15.13 -2.34
N GLY A 126 -6.59 16.28 -2.96
CA GLY A 126 -7.36 17.37 -2.35
C GLY A 126 -6.61 18.11 -1.25
N VAL A 127 -5.30 18.28 -1.40
CA VAL A 127 -4.42 18.99 -0.43
C VAL A 127 -3.79 20.26 -0.98
N SER A 128 -4.29 20.80 -2.11
CA SER A 128 -3.74 22.00 -2.76
C SER A 128 -3.68 23.21 -1.82
N ALA A 129 -4.68 23.38 -0.94
CA ALA A 129 -4.70 24.45 0.05
C ALA A 129 -3.56 24.33 1.11
N LEU A 130 -2.96 23.16 1.26
CA LEU A 130 -1.87 22.90 2.21
C LEU A 130 -0.48 23.13 1.61
N ARG A 131 -0.38 23.57 0.34
CA ARG A 131 0.87 23.68 -0.41
C ARG A 131 2.01 24.39 0.34
N SER A 132 1.71 25.52 0.97
CA SER A 132 2.68 26.35 1.69
C SER A 132 2.77 26.02 3.19
N GLY A 133 1.97 25.08 3.68
CA GLY A 133 1.98 24.68 5.08
C GLY A 133 3.21 23.86 5.42
N VAL A 134 3.81 24.12 6.60
CA VAL A 134 4.93 23.34 7.15
C VAL A 134 4.39 22.08 7.80
N LEU A 135 4.92 20.91 7.41
CA LEU A 135 4.39 19.60 7.80
C LEU A 135 4.34 19.38 9.31
N GLY A 136 5.34 19.83 10.05
CA GLY A 136 5.39 19.69 11.51
C GLY A 136 4.25 20.42 12.26
N ARG A 137 3.51 21.31 11.56
CA ARG A 137 2.36 22.05 12.12
C ARG A 137 1.01 21.50 11.64
N MET A 138 1.02 20.49 10.78
CA MET A 138 -0.22 19.91 10.23
C MET A 138 -0.80 18.84 11.16
N ALA A 139 -2.13 18.73 11.14
CA ALA A 139 -2.83 17.61 11.77
C ALA A 139 -2.40 16.27 11.16
N HIS A 140 -2.56 15.17 11.92
CA HIS A 140 -2.11 13.84 11.50
C HIS A 140 -2.72 13.43 10.14
N GLY A 141 -4.03 13.54 9.96
CA GLY A 141 -4.71 13.20 8.70
C GLY A 141 -4.23 14.04 7.51
N GLN A 142 -3.93 15.34 7.72
CA GLN A 142 -3.35 16.19 6.67
C GLN A 142 -1.97 15.68 6.23
N ARG A 143 -1.12 15.28 7.17
CA ARG A 143 0.21 14.71 6.90
C ARG A 143 0.09 13.40 6.11
N GLN A 144 -0.85 12.53 6.47
CA GLN A 144 -1.13 11.28 5.77
C GLN A 144 -1.51 11.53 4.30
N LEU A 145 -2.36 12.55 4.05
CA LEU A 145 -2.75 12.91 2.69
C LEU A 145 -1.60 13.55 1.89
N VAL A 146 -0.76 14.38 2.51
CA VAL A 146 0.43 14.92 1.84
C VAL A 146 1.41 13.80 1.47
N GLU A 147 1.61 12.80 2.33
CA GLU A 147 2.44 11.64 2.01
C GLU A 147 1.86 10.85 0.84
N LEU A 148 0.54 10.66 0.80
CA LEU A 148 -0.12 10.02 -0.33
C LEU A 148 0.08 10.83 -1.62
N ALA A 149 0.00 12.16 -1.56
CA ALA A 149 0.29 13.02 -2.71
C ALA A 149 1.74 12.87 -3.19
N MET A 150 2.72 12.70 -2.29
CA MET A 150 4.12 12.44 -2.68
C MET A 150 4.26 11.12 -3.45
N VAL A 151 3.54 10.07 -3.04
CA VAL A 151 3.53 8.77 -3.73
C VAL A 151 2.91 8.93 -5.11
N VAL A 152 1.76 9.57 -5.20
CA VAL A 152 1.00 9.78 -6.47
C VAL A 152 1.79 10.65 -7.44
N ALA A 153 2.51 11.66 -6.96
CA ALA A 153 3.30 12.58 -7.80
C ALA A 153 4.36 11.86 -8.64
N SER A 154 4.85 10.71 -8.20
CA SER A 154 5.80 9.89 -8.95
C SER A 154 5.16 9.09 -10.11
N ASP A 155 3.82 9.10 -10.22
CA ASP A 155 3.03 8.38 -11.22
C ASP A 155 3.38 6.88 -11.31
N PRO A 156 3.21 6.12 -10.21
CA PRO A 156 3.60 4.72 -10.15
C PRO A 156 2.59 3.82 -10.85
N ASP A 157 3.04 2.68 -11.43
CA ASP A 157 2.14 1.64 -11.95
C ASP A 157 1.40 0.89 -10.83
N LEU A 158 2.03 0.80 -9.65
CA LEU A 158 1.51 0.14 -8.45
C LEU A 158 1.69 1.03 -7.23
N VAL A 159 0.60 1.34 -6.56
CA VAL A 159 0.57 2.04 -5.25
C VAL A 159 0.39 1.01 -4.14
N LEU A 160 1.32 0.95 -3.20
CA LEU A 160 1.26 0.13 -2.01
C LEU A 160 1.02 1.00 -0.78
N LEU A 161 -0.07 0.76 -0.05
CA LEU A 161 -0.47 1.51 1.15
C LEU A 161 -0.50 0.57 2.36
N ASP A 162 0.28 0.88 3.41
CA ASP A 162 0.31 0.12 4.66
C ASP A 162 -0.43 0.89 5.75
N GLU A 163 -1.60 0.40 6.16
CA GLU A 163 -2.51 0.97 7.15
C GLU A 163 -2.76 2.49 6.94
N PRO A 164 -3.23 2.90 5.74
CA PRO A 164 -3.31 4.32 5.39
C PRO A 164 -4.34 5.10 6.22
N ALA A 165 -5.33 4.44 6.82
CA ALA A 165 -6.38 5.04 7.63
C ALA A 165 -6.03 5.16 9.12
N ALA A 166 -4.88 4.64 9.56
CA ALA A 166 -4.51 4.60 10.96
C ALA A 166 -4.46 6.01 11.59
N GLY A 167 -5.18 6.20 12.71
CA GLY A 167 -5.21 7.47 13.45
C GLY A 167 -6.01 8.60 12.81
N MET A 168 -6.79 8.31 11.77
CA MET A 168 -7.71 9.25 11.14
C MET A 168 -9.09 9.24 11.82
N THR A 169 -9.81 10.36 11.76
CA THR A 169 -11.21 10.46 12.12
C THR A 169 -12.09 9.81 11.05
N ASP A 170 -13.35 9.46 11.36
CA ASP A 170 -14.28 8.83 10.41
C ASP A 170 -14.44 9.67 9.12
N VAL A 171 -14.53 11.01 9.26
CA VAL A 171 -14.63 11.93 8.10
C VAL A 171 -13.37 11.88 7.22
N GLU A 172 -12.20 11.78 7.82
CA GLU A 172 -10.94 11.64 7.09
C GLU A 172 -10.82 10.27 6.42
N VAL A 173 -11.33 9.22 7.06
CA VAL A 173 -11.41 7.85 6.52
C VAL A 173 -12.31 7.81 5.28
N ASP A 174 -13.51 8.40 5.35
CA ASP A 174 -14.44 8.51 4.20
C ASP A 174 -13.79 9.22 3.02
N ARG A 175 -13.10 10.33 3.30
CA ARG A 175 -12.37 11.09 2.30
C ARG A 175 -11.22 10.27 1.69
N LEU A 176 -10.44 9.59 2.52
CA LEU A 176 -9.34 8.73 2.06
C LEU A 176 -9.86 7.60 1.17
N ALA A 177 -10.99 6.97 1.55
CA ALA A 177 -11.62 5.93 0.75
C ALA A 177 -12.00 6.44 -0.65
N SER A 178 -12.59 7.64 -0.75
CA SER A 178 -12.90 8.27 -2.04
C SER A 178 -11.64 8.50 -2.87
N ILE A 179 -10.56 9.04 -2.26
CA ILE A 179 -9.29 9.30 -2.93
C ILE A 179 -8.68 7.99 -3.46
N ILE A 180 -8.67 6.91 -2.68
CA ILE A 180 -8.12 5.62 -3.10
C ILE A 180 -8.90 5.04 -4.28
N ARG A 181 -10.23 5.13 -4.28
CA ARG A 181 -11.07 4.71 -5.42
C ARG A 181 -10.78 5.53 -6.68
N ASP A 182 -10.61 6.84 -6.54
CA ASP A 182 -10.27 7.71 -7.68
C ASP A 182 -8.87 7.42 -8.21
N LEU A 183 -7.90 7.15 -7.34
CA LEU A 183 -6.55 6.71 -7.74
C LEU A 183 -6.59 5.37 -8.49
N ASN A 184 -7.44 4.44 -8.06
CA ASN A 184 -7.54 3.13 -8.72
C ASN A 184 -8.06 3.20 -10.17
N ARG A 185 -8.70 4.29 -10.59
CA ARG A 185 -9.10 4.48 -12.00
C ARG A 185 -7.91 4.52 -12.96
N THR A 186 -6.75 4.90 -12.47
CA THR A 186 -5.53 5.06 -13.27
C THR A 186 -4.34 4.24 -12.79
N HIS A 187 -4.36 3.78 -11.53
CA HIS A 187 -3.27 3.04 -10.90
C HIS A 187 -3.76 1.68 -10.39
N THR A 188 -2.85 0.74 -10.29
CA THR A 188 -3.08 -0.49 -9.52
C THR A 188 -2.83 -0.18 -8.05
N VAL A 189 -3.67 -0.64 -7.13
CA VAL A 189 -3.56 -0.29 -5.72
C VAL A 189 -3.60 -1.55 -4.85
N VAL A 190 -2.68 -1.67 -3.90
CA VAL A 190 -2.72 -2.67 -2.83
C VAL A 190 -2.76 -1.94 -1.49
N VAL A 191 -3.73 -2.30 -0.66
CA VAL A 191 -3.90 -1.72 0.68
C VAL A 191 -3.79 -2.83 1.72
N VAL A 192 -2.87 -2.68 2.67
CA VAL A 192 -2.81 -3.53 3.86
C VAL A 192 -3.67 -2.88 4.93
N GLU A 193 -4.67 -3.59 5.41
CA GLU A 193 -5.59 -3.07 6.42
C GLU A 193 -6.12 -4.17 7.33
N HIS A 194 -6.64 -3.76 8.46
CA HIS A 194 -7.31 -4.63 9.42
C HIS A 194 -8.72 -4.13 9.78
N ASP A 195 -9.08 -2.92 9.36
CA ASP A 195 -10.42 -2.35 9.54
C ASP A 195 -11.35 -2.83 8.43
N MET A 196 -12.33 -3.66 8.81
CA MET A 196 -13.32 -4.22 7.91
C MET A 196 -14.28 -3.17 7.32
N HIS A 197 -14.54 -2.08 8.05
CA HIS A 197 -15.40 -1.00 7.55
C HIS A 197 -14.69 -0.29 6.40
N PHE A 198 -13.44 0.12 6.60
CA PHE A 198 -12.66 0.77 5.55
C PHE A 198 -12.47 -0.13 4.33
N ILE A 199 -12.20 -1.44 4.53
CA ILE A 199 -12.06 -2.40 3.43
C ILE A 199 -13.34 -2.48 2.59
N ARG A 200 -14.52 -2.51 3.21
CA ARG A 200 -15.81 -2.49 2.47
C ARG A 200 -15.99 -1.25 1.62
N MET A 201 -15.44 -0.12 2.07
CA MET A 201 -15.56 1.14 1.34
C MET A 201 -14.72 1.17 0.07
N ILE A 202 -13.57 0.47 0.05
CA ILE A 202 -12.60 0.59 -1.04
C ILE A 202 -12.44 -0.65 -1.89
N ALA A 203 -12.53 -1.86 -1.32
CA ALA A 203 -12.07 -3.08 -1.96
C ALA A 203 -13.14 -3.76 -2.84
N ASP A 204 -12.72 -4.21 -4.04
CA ASP A 204 -13.45 -5.21 -4.80
C ASP A 204 -12.96 -6.62 -4.47
N GLN A 205 -11.64 -6.78 -4.34
CA GLN A 205 -10.97 -8.05 -4.08
C GLN A 205 -10.17 -8.00 -2.79
N VAL A 206 -10.23 -9.08 -2.02
CA VAL A 206 -9.56 -9.21 -0.74
C VAL A 206 -8.74 -10.50 -0.70
N THR A 207 -7.52 -10.42 -0.19
CA THR A 207 -6.65 -11.55 0.13
C THR A 207 -6.52 -11.63 1.64
N VAL A 208 -6.94 -12.72 2.26
CA VAL A 208 -6.87 -12.93 3.72
C VAL A 208 -5.61 -13.70 4.06
N PHE A 209 -4.77 -13.10 4.90
CA PHE A 209 -3.58 -13.72 5.47
C PHE A 209 -3.89 -14.36 6.83
N HIS A 210 -3.35 -15.54 7.06
CA HIS A 210 -3.37 -16.22 8.35
C HIS A 210 -2.10 -17.06 8.53
N GLN A 211 -1.41 -16.89 9.64
CA GLN A 211 -0.20 -17.67 10.01
C GLN A 211 0.84 -17.76 8.87
N GLY A 212 1.13 -16.62 8.22
CA GLY A 212 2.14 -16.53 7.17
C GLY A 212 1.72 -17.10 5.82
N ARG A 213 0.45 -17.44 5.62
CA ARG A 213 -0.10 -18.00 4.37
C ARG A 213 -1.33 -17.21 3.91
N ILE A 214 -1.69 -17.35 2.64
CA ILE A 214 -3.00 -16.91 2.15
C ILE A 214 -4.02 -17.97 2.53
N LEU A 215 -5.03 -17.55 3.29
CA LEU A 215 -6.14 -18.39 3.72
C LEU A 215 -7.19 -18.52 2.63
N VAL A 216 -7.60 -17.37 2.08
CA VAL A 216 -8.64 -17.27 1.06
C VAL A 216 -8.50 -15.94 0.30
N GLU A 217 -8.93 -15.94 -0.98
CA GLU A 217 -9.02 -14.76 -1.83
C GLU A 217 -10.38 -14.71 -2.51
N GLY A 218 -10.88 -13.51 -2.75
CA GLY A 218 -12.13 -13.32 -3.48
C GLY A 218 -12.73 -11.94 -3.32
N HIS A 219 -13.93 -11.79 -3.86
CA HIS A 219 -14.71 -10.56 -3.75
C HIS A 219 -15.03 -10.23 -2.29
N VAL A 220 -14.97 -8.95 -1.94
CA VAL A 220 -15.09 -8.44 -0.57
C VAL A 220 -16.33 -8.98 0.17
N GLU A 221 -17.50 -8.96 -0.47
CA GLU A 221 -18.76 -9.41 0.16
C GLU A 221 -18.72 -10.90 0.53
N ARG A 222 -18.16 -11.74 -0.36
CA ARG A 222 -17.98 -13.17 -0.11
C ARG A 222 -17.00 -13.42 1.05
N ILE A 223 -15.87 -12.72 1.04
CA ILE A 223 -14.83 -12.87 2.08
C ILE A 223 -15.34 -12.45 3.45
N LEU A 224 -16.06 -11.33 3.54
CA LEU A 224 -16.61 -10.84 4.80
C LEU A 224 -17.78 -11.69 5.34
N ALA A 225 -18.43 -12.47 4.46
CA ALA A 225 -19.46 -13.43 4.85
C ALA A 225 -18.89 -14.81 5.22
N ASP A 226 -17.62 -15.11 4.89
CA ASP A 226 -16.99 -16.40 5.12
C ASP A 226 -16.80 -16.68 6.62
N GLN A 227 -17.30 -17.84 7.06
CA GLN A 227 -17.24 -18.25 8.48
C GLN A 227 -15.80 -18.46 8.94
N THR A 228 -14.93 -19.01 8.10
CA THR A 228 -13.52 -19.25 8.42
C THR A 228 -12.79 -17.92 8.66
N VAL A 229 -13.09 -16.91 7.83
CA VAL A 229 -12.53 -15.55 8.01
C VAL A 229 -13.01 -14.95 9.32
N ARG A 230 -14.30 -15.07 9.63
CA ARG A 230 -14.87 -14.59 10.91
C ARG A 230 -14.21 -15.26 12.10
N ASP A 231 -14.03 -16.57 12.06
CA ASP A 231 -13.44 -17.34 13.15
C ASP A 231 -11.97 -16.94 13.41
N VAL A 232 -11.23 -16.63 12.35
CA VAL A 232 -9.84 -16.15 12.44
C VAL A 232 -9.77 -14.77 13.10
N TYR A 233 -10.75 -13.88 12.83
CA TYR A 233 -10.80 -12.52 13.40
C TYR A 233 -11.39 -12.45 14.81
N LEU A 234 -12.46 -13.18 15.06
CA LEU A 234 -13.18 -13.11 16.34
C LEU A 234 -12.56 -14.04 17.40
N GLY A 235 -11.58 -14.85 17.03
CA GLY A 235 -11.14 -15.98 17.81
C GLY A 235 -12.26 -17.03 17.91
N LYS A 236 -11.97 -18.32 17.80
CA LYS A 236 -12.96 -19.34 18.13
C LYS A 236 -13.41 -19.09 19.58
N LYS A 237 -14.67 -18.74 19.79
CA LYS A 237 -15.26 -18.93 21.10
C LYS A 237 -15.22 -20.44 21.34
N HIS A 238 -14.22 -20.88 22.11
CA HIS A 238 -14.28 -22.22 22.69
C HIS A 238 -15.52 -22.23 23.59
N VAL A 239 -16.57 -22.91 23.14
CA VAL A 239 -17.68 -23.37 23.95
C VAL A 239 -17.19 -24.58 24.74
#